data_a2fd3d6d248350912e38d316cbcb8f04
#
_entry.id   a2fd3d6d248350912e38d316cbcb8f04
#
_cell.length_a   1.000
_cell.length_b   1.000
_cell.length_c   1.000
_cell.angle_alpha   90.00
_cell.angle_beta   90.00
_cell.angle_gamma   90.00
#
_symmetry.space_group_name_H-M   'P 1'
#
loop_
_entity.id
_entity.type
_entity.pdbx_description
1 polymer ?
#
loop_
_entity_poly.entity_id
_entity_poly.type
_entity_poly.pdbx_seq_one_letter_code
_entity_poly.pdbx_strand_id
1 'polypeptide(L)'
;ELLENENTENPQVKIGEHDLCYCIYTSGSTGKPKGVLIEHINLANFVNPDPKNAETYGYVSRGSVSLSMAAMTFDVSVLEEFLPLTNGMTAVIASDEEILNPLMLGELIVRNKVDIMTTTPTYLSNMIDLPQLEKAVSQIKVFDVGAEAFPPALYDKIRRVNPDAYIMNGYGPTETTISCTMKVITDSRNITIGTPNGNVKVYIVDKENKILPDGETGDRLLRVGFCRLRPFRRGRTFFFAGRTGAQQHAGQQERKKSLHLRTSESLLL
;
A
#
# COMPACT_ATOMS: atom_id res chain seq x y z
N GLU A 1 -24.98 -20.93 -2.95
CA GLU A 1 -25.09 -22.40 -3.17
C GLU A 1 -23.85 -23.17 -2.67
N LEU A 2 -22.61 -22.72 -2.96
CA LEU A 2 -21.39 -23.44 -2.50
C LEU A 2 -21.20 -23.42 -0.98
N LEU A 3 -21.69 -22.42 -0.28
CA LEU A 3 -21.51 -22.23 1.16
C LEU A 3 -22.74 -22.55 2.01
N GLU A 4 -23.86 -22.94 1.39
CA GLU A 4 -25.14 -23.16 2.11
C GLU A 4 -25.10 -24.27 3.17
N ASN A 5 -24.20 -25.23 3.01
CA ASN A 5 -24.04 -26.37 3.91
C ASN A 5 -22.74 -26.33 4.74
N GLU A 6 -21.99 -25.22 4.66
CA GLU A 6 -20.75 -25.10 5.40
C GLU A 6 -20.99 -24.78 6.88
N ASN A 7 -20.10 -25.26 7.74
CA ASN A 7 -20.18 -24.97 9.15
C ASN A 7 -19.90 -23.47 9.41
N THR A 8 -20.86 -22.78 10.02
CA THR A 8 -20.75 -21.36 10.36
C THR A 8 -20.11 -21.09 11.73
N GLU A 9 -19.85 -22.12 12.50
CA GLU A 9 -19.24 -22.01 13.81
C GLU A 9 -17.73 -21.68 13.70
N ASN A 10 -17.23 -20.94 14.67
CA ASN A 10 -15.80 -20.65 14.74
C ASN A 10 -15.01 -21.98 14.88
N PRO A 11 -14.04 -22.27 14.00
CA PRO A 11 -13.29 -23.52 14.01
C PRO A 11 -12.40 -23.71 15.25
N GLN A 12 -12.29 -22.69 16.13
CA GLN A 12 -11.51 -22.71 17.39
C GLN A 12 -10.03 -23.10 17.20
N VAL A 13 -9.47 -22.83 16.00
CA VAL A 13 -8.05 -23.08 15.72
C VAL A 13 -7.18 -22.13 16.54
N LYS A 14 -6.21 -22.68 17.26
CA LYS A 14 -5.20 -21.88 17.96
C LYS A 14 -4.16 -21.40 16.95
N ILE A 15 -4.09 -20.08 16.78
CA ILE A 15 -3.14 -19.42 15.90
C ILE A 15 -2.15 -18.63 16.76
N GLY A 16 -0.85 -18.86 16.55
CA GLY A 16 0.22 -18.11 17.17
C GLY A 16 0.59 -16.87 16.35
N GLU A 17 1.16 -15.89 17.00
CA GLU A 17 1.60 -14.65 16.34
C GLU A 17 2.62 -14.87 15.22
N HIS A 18 3.40 -15.94 15.30
CA HIS A 18 4.41 -16.31 14.32
C HIS A 18 3.96 -17.42 13.35
N ASP A 19 2.70 -17.80 13.37
CA ASP A 19 2.15 -18.68 12.33
C ASP A 19 1.98 -17.88 11.03
N LEU A 20 2.05 -18.60 9.89
CA LEU A 20 1.90 -17.97 8.59
C LEU A 20 0.44 -17.55 8.37
N CYS A 21 0.27 -16.31 7.99
CA CYS A 21 -1.02 -15.73 7.65
C CYS A 21 -1.33 -15.90 6.16
N TYR A 22 -0.40 -15.53 5.29
CA TYR A 22 -0.54 -15.72 3.85
C TYR A 22 0.79 -15.92 3.15
N CYS A 23 0.70 -16.40 1.89
CA CYS A 23 1.83 -16.54 0.98
C CYS A 23 1.45 -15.96 -0.38
N ILE A 24 2.22 -14.98 -0.85
CA ILE A 24 2.06 -14.39 -2.20
C ILE A 24 3.34 -14.58 -2.98
N TYR A 25 3.18 -15.02 -4.25
CA TYR A 25 4.32 -15.21 -5.14
C TYR A 25 4.66 -13.93 -5.89
N THR A 26 5.94 -13.57 -5.89
CA THR A 26 6.48 -12.44 -6.64
C THR A 26 7.44 -12.92 -7.71
N SER A 27 7.65 -12.11 -8.77
CA SER A 27 8.67 -12.39 -9.78
C SER A 27 10.07 -12.33 -9.14
N GLY A 28 10.75 -13.47 -9.05
CA GLY A 28 12.10 -13.53 -8.50
C GLY A 28 13.13 -12.93 -9.47
N SER A 29 14.16 -12.26 -8.95
CA SER A 29 15.30 -11.72 -9.73
C SER A 29 16.05 -12.79 -10.54
N THR A 30 15.89 -14.07 -10.20
CA THR A 30 16.47 -15.23 -10.91
C THR A 30 15.55 -15.80 -11.98
N GLY A 31 14.40 -15.14 -12.28
CA GLY A 31 13.39 -15.62 -13.22
C GLY A 31 12.46 -16.70 -12.67
N LYS A 32 12.71 -17.21 -11.46
CA LYS A 32 11.80 -18.15 -10.77
C LYS A 32 10.94 -17.40 -9.75
N PRO A 33 9.61 -17.61 -9.71
CA PRO A 33 8.75 -17.03 -8.70
C PRO A 33 9.21 -17.36 -7.28
N LYS A 34 9.10 -16.39 -6.37
CA LYS A 34 9.40 -16.56 -4.95
C LYS A 34 8.12 -16.40 -4.13
N GLY A 35 7.84 -17.34 -3.22
CA GLY A 35 6.79 -17.21 -2.24
C GLY A 35 7.23 -16.30 -1.09
N VAL A 36 6.52 -15.19 -0.91
CA VAL A 36 6.67 -14.31 0.25
C VAL A 36 5.72 -14.79 1.34
N LEU A 37 6.29 -15.13 2.48
CA LEU A 37 5.57 -15.69 3.63
C LEU A 37 5.39 -14.59 4.69
N ILE A 38 4.15 -14.24 5.01
CA ILE A 38 3.81 -13.23 6.01
C ILE A 38 3.19 -13.87 7.24
N GLU A 39 3.70 -13.53 8.42
CA GLU A 39 3.23 -14.02 9.71
C GLU A 39 2.02 -13.18 10.21
N HIS A 40 1.18 -13.74 11.08
CA HIS A 40 0.02 -13.05 11.65
C HIS A 40 0.41 -11.76 12.38
N ILE A 41 1.54 -11.72 13.08
CA ILE A 41 2.02 -10.52 13.77
C ILE A 41 2.31 -9.36 12.82
N ASN A 42 2.75 -9.64 11.58
CA ASN A 42 3.02 -8.61 10.58
C ASN A 42 1.71 -7.97 10.12
N LEU A 43 0.71 -8.79 9.77
CA LEU A 43 -0.60 -8.30 9.37
C LEU A 43 -1.29 -7.57 10.54
N ALA A 44 -1.24 -8.11 11.75
CA ALA A 44 -1.79 -7.47 12.94
C ALA A 44 -1.17 -6.09 13.20
N ASN A 45 0.14 -5.94 13.00
CA ASN A 45 0.79 -4.63 13.08
C ASN A 45 0.28 -3.67 12.00
N PHE A 46 0.11 -4.16 10.77
CA PHE A 46 -0.34 -3.35 9.64
C PHE A 46 -1.78 -2.85 9.82
N VAL A 47 -2.72 -3.73 10.21
CA VAL A 47 -4.15 -3.37 10.38
C VAL A 47 -4.47 -2.65 11.69
N ASN A 48 -3.48 -2.44 12.56
CA ASN A 48 -3.64 -1.74 13.82
C ASN A 48 -3.86 -0.23 13.58
N PRO A 49 -4.97 0.37 14.05
CA PRO A 49 -5.30 1.78 13.83
C PRO A 49 -4.51 2.75 14.74
N ASP A 50 -3.27 2.43 15.06
CA ASP A 50 -2.36 3.36 15.76
C ASP A 50 -2.05 4.56 14.85
N PRO A 51 -2.05 5.81 15.36
CA PRO A 51 -1.65 7.00 14.58
C PRO A 51 -0.29 6.91 13.89
N LYS A 52 0.61 6.03 14.36
CA LYS A 52 1.89 5.74 13.70
C LYS A 52 1.74 4.91 12.43
N ASN A 53 0.62 4.22 12.25
CA ASN A 53 0.22 3.54 11.03
C ASN A 53 -0.68 4.48 10.22
N ALA A 54 -0.08 5.46 9.57
CA ALA A 54 -0.82 6.56 8.93
C ALA A 54 -1.86 6.06 7.91
N GLU A 55 -1.60 4.95 7.24
CA GLU A 55 -2.50 4.31 6.29
C GLU A 55 -3.77 3.80 7.00
N THR A 56 -3.62 2.86 7.91
CA THR A 56 -4.75 2.28 8.66
C THR A 56 -5.50 3.36 9.46
N TYR A 57 -4.77 4.26 10.10
CA TYR A 57 -5.38 5.39 10.82
C TYR A 57 -6.17 6.31 9.89
N GLY A 58 -5.66 6.56 8.67
CA GLY A 58 -6.36 7.34 7.65
C GLY A 58 -7.70 6.72 7.24
N TYR A 59 -7.73 5.40 7.05
CA TYR A 59 -8.94 4.64 6.75
C TYR A 59 -9.96 4.76 7.89
N VAL A 60 -9.58 4.32 9.09
CA VAL A 60 -10.49 4.19 10.24
C VAL A 60 -11.02 5.54 10.73
N SER A 61 -10.20 6.59 10.64
CA SER A 61 -10.60 7.91 11.12
C SER A 61 -11.48 8.71 10.14
N ARG A 62 -11.57 8.28 8.86
CA ARG A 62 -12.19 9.10 7.80
C ARG A 62 -13.24 8.38 6.98
N GLY A 63 -13.15 7.06 6.86
CA GLY A 63 -14.05 6.27 6.02
C GLY A 63 -14.78 5.18 6.80
N SER A 64 -15.66 4.47 6.09
CA SER A 64 -16.47 3.40 6.65
C SER A 64 -16.67 2.26 5.67
N VAL A 65 -16.56 2.52 4.37
CA VAL A 65 -16.85 1.56 3.30
C VAL A 65 -15.69 1.55 2.31
N SER A 66 -14.91 0.48 2.34
CA SER A 66 -13.75 0.28 1.47
C SER A 66 -14.11 -0.52 0.23
N LEU A 67 -13.56 -0.13 -0.93
CA LEU A 67 -13.63 -0.90 -2.15
C LEU A 67 -12.54 -1.97 -2.15
N SER A 68 -12.89 -3.21 -2.49
CA SER A 68 -11.95 -4.29 -2.79
C SER A 68 -12.02 -4.61 -4.27
N MET A 69 -10.93 -4.37 -5.00
CA MET A 69 -10.81 -4.60 -6.44
C MET A 69 -9.45 -5.17 -6.85
N ALA A 70 -8.52 -5.30 -5.93
CA ALA A 70 -7.22 -5.87 -6.22
C ALA A 70 -7.32 -7.40 -6.39
N ALA A 71 -6.59 -7.95 -7.36
CA ALA A 71 -6.52 -9.39 -7.53
C ALA A 71 -5.93 -10.06 -6.27
N MET A 72 -6.47 -11.20 -5.86
CA MET A 72 -6.00 -11.98 -4.69
C MET A 72 -4.52 -12.39 -4.76
N THR A 73 -3.89 -12.28 -5.92
CA THR A 73 -2.47 -12.52 -6.13
C THR A 73 -1.59 -11.35 -5.71
N PHE A 74 -2.18 -10.20 -5.38
CA PHE A 74 -1.52 -9.00 -4.87
C PHE A 74 -1.85 -8.81 -3.38
N ASP A 75 -0.87 -8.41 -2.59
CA ASP A 75 -1.02 -8.15 -1.17
C ASP A 75 -1.95 -6.95 -0.85
N VAL A 76 -2.17 -6.07 -1.82
CA VAL A 76 -3.18 -5.00 -1.72
C VAL A 76 -4.59 -5.57 -1.49
N SER A 77 -4.93 -6.77 -2.00
CA SER A 77 -6.22 -7.42 -1.70
C SER A 77 -6.39 -7.68 -0.20
N VAL A 78 -5.29 -8.07 0.47
CA VAL A 78 -5.28 -8.28 1.93
C VAL A 78 -5.57 -6.97 2.67
N LEU A 79 -5.03 -5.83 2.20
CA LEU A 79 -5.36 -4.51 2.73
C LEU A 79 -6.84 -4.20 2.53
N GLU A 80 -7.34 -4.34 1.32
CA GLU A 80 -8.71 -3.95 0.96
C GLU A 80 -9.78 -4.76 1.70
N GLU A 81 -9.47 -5.97 2.14
CA GLU A 81 -10.40 -6.86 2.83
C GLU A 81 -10.15 -6.91 4.34
N PHE A 82 -8.92 -7.21 4.77
CA PHE A 82 -8.64 -7.45 6.19
C PHE A 82 -8.62 -6.15 7.03
N LEU A 83 -8.09 -5.04 6.48
CA LEU A 83 -8.07 -3.79 7.22
C LEU A 83 -9.50 -3.32 7.56
N PRO A 84 -10.45 -3.21 6.61
CA PRO A 84 -11.81 -2.80 6.94
C PRO A 84 -12.51 -3.79 7.87
N LEU A 85 -12.43 -5.10 7.61
CA LEU A 85 -13.13 -6.11 8.40
C LEU A 85 -12.64 -6.17 9.85
N THR A 86 -11.33 -6.09 10.08
CA THR A 86 -10.75 -6.12 11.44
C THR A 86 -11.00 -4.83 12.23
N ASN A 87 -11.36 -3.75 11.54
CA ASN A 87 -11.67 -2.45 12.16
C ASN A 87 -13.17 -2.11 12.15
N GLY A 88 -14.05 -3.09 11.93
CA GLY A 88 -15.51 -2.91 11.97
C GLY A 88 -16.09 -2.07 10.85
N MET A 89 -15.39 -2.00 9.72
CA MET A 89 -15.80 -1.31 8.52
C MET A 89 -16.43 -2.29 7.52
N THR A 90 -16.97 -1.78 6.43
CA THR A 90 -17.52 -2.59 5.34
C THR A 90 -16.52 -2.71 4.20
N ALA A 91 -16.31 -3.93 3.67
CA ALA A 91 -15.62 -4.17 2.42
C ALA A 91 -16.64 -4.45 1.31
N VAL A 92 -16.58 -3.70 0.23
CA VAL A 92 -17.39 -3.89 -0.99
C VAL A 92 -16.48 -4.54 -2.02
N ILE A 93 -16.74 -5.81 -2.32
CA ILE A 93 -15.94 -6.58 -3.27
C ILE A 93 -16.51 -6.39 -4.67
N ALA A 94 -15.70 -5.86 -5.57
CA ALA A 94 -16.05 -5.72 -6.98
C ALA A 94 -15.87 -7.04 -7.73
N SER A 95 -16.76 -7.36 -8.63
CA SER A 95 -16.62 -8.48 -9.56
C SER A 95 -15.59 -8.16 -10.64
N ASP A 96 -15.05 -9.19 -11.31
CA ASP A 96 -14.14 -9.01 -12.43
C ASP A 96 -14.75 -8.15 -13.55
N GLU A 97 -16.05 -8.27 -13.79
CA GLU A 97 -16.76 -7.47 -14.79
C GLU A 97 -16.81 -5.98 -14.40
N GLU A 98 -17.08 -5.68 -13.13
CA GLU A 98 -17.09 -4.31 -12.60
C GLU A 98 -15.67 -3.70 -12.62
N ILE A 99 -14.63 -4.48 -12.31
CA ILE A 99 -13.24 -4.01 -12.37
C ILE A 99 -12.81 -3.66 -13.79
N LEU A 100 -13.23 -4.48 -14.78
CA LEU A 100 -12.89 -4.27 -16.19
C LEU A 100 -13.73 -3.16 -16.86
N ASN A 101 -14.87 -2.80 -16.28
CA ASN A 101 -15.74 -1.75 -16.79
C ASN A 101 -15.82 -0.57 -15.81
N PRO A 102 -15.10 0.53 -16.05
CA PRO A 102 -15.08 1.68 -15.13
C PRO A 102 -16.47 2.27 -14.85
N LEU A 103 -17.42 2.20 -15.77
CA LEU A 103 -18.77 2.71 -15.55
C LEU A 103 -19.55 1.83 -14.56
N MET A 104 -19.44 0.52 -14.67
CA MET A 104 -20.03 -0.43 -13.71
C MET A 104 -19.40 -0.28 -12.33
N LEU A 105 -18.08 -0.11 -12.29
CA LEU A 105 -17.38 0.16 -11.04
C LEU A 105 -17.84 1.48 -10.40
N GLY A 106 -18.04 2.52 -11.20
CA GLY A 106 -18.59 3.79 -10.73
C GLY A 106 -20.00 3.64 -10.15
N GLU A 107 -20.86 2.83 -10.76
CA GLU A 107 -22.19 2.50 -10.25
C GLU A 107 -22.11 1.71 -8.94
N LEU A 108 -21.21 0.73 -8.84
CA LEU A 108 -20.94 -0.03 -7.61
C LEU A 108 -20.53 0.92 -6.46
N ILE A 109 -19.59 1.80 -6.73
CA ILE A 109 -19.10 2.81 -5.78
C ILE A 109 -20.25 3.65 -5.27
N VAL A 110 -21.06 4.22 -6.16
CA VAL A 110 -22.20 5.10 -5.81
C VAL A 110 -23.27 4.35 -5.05
N ARG A 111 -23.67 3.17 -5.53
CA ARG A 111 -24.73 2.33 -4.95
C ARG A 111 -24.42 1.90 -3.52
N ASN A 112 -23.15 1.54 -3.26
CA ASN A 112 -22.72 1.05 -1.95
C ASN A 112 -22.14 2.15 -1.05
N LYS A 113 -22.13 3.40 -1.50
CA LYS A 113 -21.58 4.54 -0.74
C LYS A 113 -20.13 4.33 -0.34
N VAL A 114 -19.34 3.72 -1.24
CA VAL A 114 -17.90 3.52 -1.02
C VAL A 114 -17.24 4.87 -0.79
N ASP A 115 -16.46 4.97 0.27
CA ASP A 115 -15.78 6.21 0.66
C ASP A 115 -14.25 6.05 0.83
N ILE A 116 -13.73 4.84 0.65
CA ILE A 116 -12.30 4.53 0.61
C ILE A 116 -11.97 3.74 -0.65
N MET A 117 -10.93 4.16 -1.35
CA MET A 117 -10.45 3.50 -2.55
C MET A 117 -8.93 3.40 -2.54
N THR A 118 -8.43 2.16 -2.59
CA THR A 118 -7.01 1.87 -2.89
C THR A 118 -6.87 1.69 -4.39
N THR A 119 -5.85 2.29 -4.99
CA THR A 119 -5.70 2.24 -6.45
C THR A 119 -4.30 2.63 -6.91
N THR A 120 -4.01 2.41 -8.20
CA THR A 120 -2.80 2.95 -8.81
C THR A 120 -3.02 4.35 -9.38
N PRO A 121 -1.96 5.18 -9.47
CA PRO A 121 -2.05 6.50 -10.11
C PRO A 121 -2.64 6.45 -11.51
N THR A 122 -2.23 5.48 -12.33
CA THR A 122 -2.70 5.34 -13.71
C THR A 122 -4.19 5.05 -13.77
N TYR A 123 -4.68 4.09 -12.95
CA TYR A 123 -6.09 3.74 -12.93
C TYR A 123 -6.97 4.92 -12.47
N LEU A 124 -6.60 5.58 -11.37
CA LEU A 124 -7.32 6.73 -10.85
C LEU A 124 -7.35 7.90 -11.84
N SER A 125 -6.23 8.18 -12.51
CA SER A 125 -6.18 9.21 -13.56
C SER A 125 -7.18 8.94 -14.68
N ASN A 126 -7.27 7.70 -15.14
CA ASN A 126 -8.20 7.29 -16.18
C ASN A 126 -9.67 7.40 -15.72
N MET A 127 -9.96 7.05 -14.47
CA MET A 127 -11.31 7.25 -13.90
C MET A 127 -11.70 8.73 -13.87
N ILE A 128 -10.81 9.60 -13.43
CA ILE A 128 -11.07 11.05 -13.35
C ILE A 128 -11.31 11.66 -14.74
N ASP A 129 -10.65 11.14 -15.77
CA ASP A 129 -10.80 11.62 -17.14
C ASP A 129 -12.16 11.23 -17.78
N LEU A 130 -12.97 10.40 -17.11
CA LEU A 130 -14.31 10.03 -17.53
C LEU A 130 -15.37 10.87 -16.78
N PRO A 131 -16.06 11.83 -17.45
CA PRO A 131 -17.05 12.68 -16.77
C PRO A 131 -18.18 11.91 -16.09
N GLN A 132 -18.52 10.73 -16.61
CA GLN A 132 -19.56 9.85 -16.05
C GLN A 132 -19.20 9.34 -14.64
N LEU A 133 -17.92 9.33 -14.28
CA LEU A 133 -17.41 8.88 -12.97
C LEU A 133 -17.24 10.00 -11.95
N GLU A 134 -17.50 11.25 -12.30
CA GLU A 134 -17.33 12.40 -11.40
C GLU A 134 -18.05 12.19 -10.06
N LYS A 135 -19.29 11.70 -10.09
CA LYS A 135 -20.06 11.40 -8.87
C LYS A 135 -19.39 10.32 -8.03
N ALA A 136 -18.86 9.26 -8.65
CA ALA A 136 -18.18 8.18 -7.93
C ALA A 136 -16.88 8.66 -7.31
N VAL A 137 -16.07 9.42 -8.06
CA VAL A 137 -14.78 9.96 -7.57
C VAL A 137 -14.98 11.01 -6.49
N SER A 138 -15.97 11.91 -6.64
CA SER A 138 -16.20 13.00 -5.69
C SER A 138 -16.71 12.54 -4.32
N GLN A 139 -17.30 11.36 -4.21
CA GLN A 139 -17.76 10.82 -2.92
C GLN A 139 -16.66 10.12 -2.12
N ILE A 140 -15.53 9.75 -2.72
CA ILE A 140 -14.43 9.08 -2.03
C ILE A 140 -13.77 10.04 -1.05
N LYS A 141 -13.76 9.69 0.23
CA LYS A 141 -13.11 10.47 1.28
C LYS A 141 -11.62 10.19 1.39
N VAL A 142 -11.21 8.94 1.09
CA VAL A 142 -9.82 8.50 1.22
C VAL A 142 -9.39 7.83 -0.08
N PHE A 143 -8.39 8.41 -0.73
CA PHE A 143 -7.64 7.77 -1.80
C PHE A 143 -6.31 7.28 -1.25
N ASP A 144 -6.10 5.97 -1.27
CA ASP A 144 -4.82 5.35 -1.02
C ASP A 144 -4.21 4.97 -2.36
N VAL A 145 -3.17 5.68 -2.75
CA VAL A 145 -2.60 5.58 -4.09
C VAL A 145 -1.18 5.05 -3.98
N GLY A 146 -0.92 3.90 -4.60
CA GLY A 146 0.35 3.21 -4.46
C GLY A 146 0.74 2.39 -5.68
N ALA A 147 1.74 1.52 -5.51
CA ALA A 147 2.30 0.61 -6.51
C ALA A 147 3.00 1.27 -7.71
N GLU A 148 2.75 2.53 -8.02
CA GLU A 148 3.39 3.31 -9.08
C GLU A 148 3.90 4.65 -8.53
N ALA A 149 4.77 5.33 -9.28
CA ALA A 149 5.16 6.70 -8.93
C ALA A 149 3.96 7.65 -9.03
N PHE A 150 3.66 8.36 -7.95
CA PHE A 150 2.56 9.31 -7.91
C PHE A 150 2.89 10.59 -8.71
N PRO A 151 2.21 10.88 -9.83
CA PRO A 151 2.49 12.09 -10.63
C PRO A 151 1.91 13.33 -9.96
N PRO A 152 2.63 14.48 -9.95
CA PRO A 152 2.10 15.75 -9.43
C PRO A 152 0.77 16.16 -10.07
N ALA A 153 0.62 15.95 -11.38
CA ALA A 153 -0.59 16.26 -12.12
C ALA A 153 -1.84 15.49 -11.63
N LEU A 154 -1.65 14.28 -11.08
CA LEU A 154 -2.74 13.50 -10.51
C LEU A 154 -3.32 14.17 -9.26
N TYR A 155 -2.47 14.72 -8.39
CA TYR A 155 -2.93 15.50 -7.24
C TYR A 155 -3.85 16.63 -7.67
N ASP A 156 -3.43 17.41 -8.67
CA ASP A 156 -4.21 18.54 -9.18
C ASP A 156 -5.51 18.07 -9.85
N LYS A 157 -5.52 16.89 -10.51
CA LYS A 157 -6.73 16.27 -11.06
C LYS A 157 -7.71 15.88 -9.94
N ILE A 158 -7.24 15.20 -8.90
CA ILE A 158 -8.09 14.79 -7.76
C ILE A 158 -8.70 16.03 -7.11
N ARG A 159 -7.89 17.06 -6.83
CA ARG A 159 -8.34 18.29 -6.16
C ARG A 159 -9.41 19.07 -6.95
N ARG A 160 -9.43 18.97 -8.27
CA ARG A 160 -10.48 19.59 -9.11
C ARG A 160 -11.84 18.91 -8.96
N VAL A 161 -11.85 17.58 -8.83
CA VAL A 161 -13.08 16.78 -8.76
C VAL A 161 -13.50 16.56 -7.32
N ASN A 162 -12.54 16.44 -6.39
CA ASN A 162 -12.75 16.17 -4.99
C ASN A 162 -11.77 16.99 -4.13
N PRO A 163 -12.11 18.26 -3.82
CA PRO A 163 -11.22 19.18 -3.08
C PRO A 163 -10.86 18.71 -1.68
N ASP A 164 -11.77 17.96 -1.02
CA ASP A 164 -11.66 17.58 0.40
C ASP A 164 -11.09 16.17 0.60
N ALA A 165 -10.79 15.44 -0.47
CA ALA A 165 -10.29 14.08 -0.38
C ALA A 165 -8.99 14.00 0.44
N TYR A 166 -8.91 12.99 1.30
CA TYR A 166 -7.67 12.63 1.98
C TYR A 166 -6.86 11.72 1.05
N ILE A 167 -5.71 12.23 0.60
CA ILE A 167 -4.89 11.55 -0.41
C ILE A 167 -3.63 11.02 0.27
N MET A 168 -3.40 9.72 0.12
CA MET A 168 -2.22 9.03 0.63
C MET A 168 -1.42 8.44 -0.52
N ASN A 169 -0.10 8.40 -0.35
CA ASN A 169 0.83 7.72 -1.23
C ASN A 169 1.56 6.65 -0.43
N GLY A 170 1.16 5.39 -0.62
CA GLY A 170 1.72 4.21 0.03
C GLY A 170 2.88 3.61 -0.76
N TYR A 171 3.90 3.15 -0.03
CA TYR A 171 5.00 2.40 -0.60
C TYR A 171 5.36 1.21 0.27
N GLY A 172 5.46 0.04 -0.34
CA GLY A 172 5.98 -1.18 0.27
C GLY A 172 6.12 -2.29 -0.76
N PRO A 173 7.21 -3.06 -0.73
CA PRO A 173 7.27 -4.35 -1.41
C PRO A 173 6.50 -5.39 -0.60
N THR A 174 6.02 -6.44 -1.24
CA THR A 174 5.25 -7.54 -0.61
C THR A 174 5.94 -8.12 0.62
N GLU A 175 7.27 -8.16 0.60
CA GLU A 175 8.11 -8.66 1.69
C GLU A 175 8.07 -7.78 2.95
N THR A 176 7.53 -6.58 2.86
CA THR A 176 7.37 -5.67 4.01
C THR A 176 5.93 -5.55 4.49
N THR A 177 5.08 -6.46 4.06
CA THR A 177 3.66 -6.54 4.42
C THR A 177 2.89 -5.32 3.90
N ILE A 178 2.55 -5.35 2.61
CA ILE A 178 1.73 -4.38 1.88
C ILE A 178 2.42 -3.02 1.76
N SER A 179 2.41 -2.20 2.81
CA SER A 179 3.11 -0.92 2.82
C SER A 179 4.01 -0.76 4.04
N CYS A 180 5.13 -0.10 3.86
CA CYS A 180 6.09 0.16 4.93
C CYS A 180 6.33 1.65 5.18
N THR A 181 6.00 2.50 4.22
CA THR A 181 6.02 3.96 4.38
C THR A 181 4.78 4.58 3.78
N MET A 182 4.35 5.71 4.34
CA MET A 182 3.16 6.42 3.93
C MET A 182 3.38 7.93 3.94
N LYS A 183 2.84 8.61 2.92
CA LYS A 183 2.79 10.07 2.84
C LYS A 183 1.36 10.54 2.62
N VAL A 184 0.89 11.42 3.48
CA VAL A 184 -0.30 12.23 3.19
C VAL A 184 0.08 13.34 2.23
N ILE A 185 -0.56 13.38 1.06
CA ILE A 185 -0.26 14.36 0.02
C ILE A 185 -1.17 15.57 0.19
N THR A 186 -0.56 16.71 0.49
CA THR A 186 -1.25 17.99 0.68
C THR A 186 -0.82 19.05 -0.35
N ASP A 187 0.22 18.76 -1.12
CA ASP A 187 0.81 19.67 -2.10
C ASP A 187 1.45 18.85 -3.23
N SER A 188 1.14 19.19 -4.49
CA SER A 188 1.71 18.53 -5.69
C SER A 188 3.23 18.69 -5.82
N ARG A 189 3.83 19.69 -5.14
CA ARG A 189 5.28 19.94 -5.15
C ARG A 189 6.06 19.09 -4.14
N ASN A 190 5.37 18.42 -3.21
CA ASN A 190 6.00 17.64 -2.14
C ASN A 190 5.46 16.20 -2.10
N ILE A 191 5.66 15.49 -3.20
CA ILE A 191 5.27 14.08 -3.32
C ILE A 191 6.50 13.20 -3.05
N THR A 192 6.42 12.44 -1.97
CA THR A 192 7.43 11.47 -1.56
C THR A 192 6.74 10.19 -1.11
N ILE A 193 7.48 9.15 -0.79
CA ILE A 193 6.93 7.95 -0.14
C ILE A 193 6.68 8.12 1.37
N GLY A 194 7.00 9.28 1.91
CA GLY A 194 6.70 9.63 3.29
C GLY A 194 7.64 9.03 4.33
N THR A 195 7.05 8.70 5.47
CA THR A 195 7.76 8.21 6.66
C THR A 195 7.39 6.75 6.96
N PRO A 196 8.24 6.02 7.69
CA PRO A 196 7.93 4.65 8.08
C PRO A 196 6.63 4.53 8.88
N ASN A 197 5.87 3.48 8.62
CA ASN A 197 4.73 3.06 9.43
C ASN A 197 5.18 2.57 10.82
N GLY A 198 4.23 2.36 11.74
CA GLY A 198 4.51 1.87 13.09
C GLY A 198 5.32 0.57 13.08
N ASN A 199 6.34 0.52 13.92
CA ASN A 199 7.29 -0.61 14.04
C ASN A 199 8.13 -0.91 12.78
N VAL A 200 8.14 -0.02 11.80
CA VAL A 200 9.00 -0.10 10.60
C VAL A 200 10.21 0.83 10.78
N LYS A 201 11.38 0.35 10.37
CA LYS A 201 12.62 1.16 10.32
C LYS A 201 13.16 1.16 8.90
N VAL A 202 13.47 2.34 8.40
CA VAL A 202 14.10 2.55 7.08
C VAL A 202 15.49 3.12 7.30
N TYR A 203 16.47 2.51 6.66
CA TYR A 203 17.86 2.97 6.68
C TYR A 203 18.31 3.28 5.25
N ILE A 204 19.14 4.29 5.09
CA ILE A 204 19.85 4.54 3.83
C ILE A 204 21.25 3.95 3.98
N VAL A 205 21.64 3.13 3.02
CA VAL A 205 22.91 2.39 3.06
C VAL A 205 23.73 2.60 1.79
N ASP A 206 25.04 2.43 1.89
CA ASP A 206 25.94 2.34 0.75
C ASP A 206 25.89 0.96 0.07
N LYS A 207 26.72 0.76 -0.96
CA LYS A 207 26.81 -0.51 -1.71
C LYS A 207 27.29 -1.69 -0.85
N GLU A 208 27.98 -1.41 0.23
CA GLU A 208 28.48 -2.37 1.22
C GLU A 208 27.48 -2.63 2.35
N ASN A 209 26.22 -2.08 2.25
CA ASN A 209 25.17 -2.13 3.27
C ASN A 209 25.52 -1.43 4.60
N LYS A 210 26.44 -0.47 4.58
CA LYS A 210 26.74 0.38 5.73
C LYS A 210 25.78 1.56 5.77
N ILE A 211 25.21 1.84 6.95
CA ILE A 211 24.26 2.95 7.15
C ILE A 211 24.96 4.28 6.88
N LEU A 212 24.39 5.06 5.99
CA LEU A 212 24.87 6.40 5.65
C LEU A 212 24.36 7.45 6.65
N PRO A 213 25.12 8.54 6.86
CA PRO A 213 24.67 9.69 7.63
C PRO A 213 23.40 10.32 7.08
N ASP A 214 22.69 11.03 7.93
CA ASP A 214 21.50 11.79 7.56
C ASP A 214 21.81 12.82 6.47
N GLY A 215 21.02 12.77 5.38
CA GLY A 215 21.15 13.68 4.23
C GLY A 215 21.92 13.12 3.06
N GLU A 216 22.59 11.98 3.23
CA GLU A 216 23.26 11.26 2.15
C GLU A 216 22.22 10.49 1.29
N THR A 217 22.60 10.28 0.01
CA THR A 217 21.83 9.44 -0.92
C THR A 217 22.47 8.07 -1.05
N GLY A 218 21.66 7.03 -0.98
CA GLY A 218 22.12 5.64 -1.09
C GLY A 218 20.98 4.68 -1.35
N ASP A 219 21.25 3.40 -1.22
CA ASP A 219 20.26 2.35 -1.29
C ASP A 219 19.44 2.28 0.00
N ARG A 220 18.21 1.79 -0.09
CA ARG A 220 17.34 1.64 1.08
C ARG A 220 17.44 0.25 1.66
N LEU A 221 17.61 0.21 2.97
CA LEU A 221 17.47 -0.98 3.78
C LEU A 221 16.18 -0.87 4.60
N LEU A 222 15.25 -1.78 4.37
CA LEU A 222 13.99 -1.84 5.10
C LEU A 222 14.09 -2.90 6.20
N ARG A 223 13.73 -2.54 7.43
CA ARG A 223 13.59 -3.46 8.55
C ARG A 223 12.21 -3.30 9.16
N VAL A 224 11.38 -4.30 9.02
CA VAL A 224 10.09 -4.40 9.72
C VAL A 224 10.35 -5.05 11.07
N GLY A 225 9.93 -4.41 12.16
CA GLY A 225 10.31 -4.78 13.52
C GLY A 225 9.91 -6.20 13.95
N PHE A 226 8.87 -6.75 13.35
CA PHE A 226 8.35 -8.09 13.64
C PHE A 226 8.60 -9.12 12.52
N CYS A 227 9.16 -8.70 11.38
CA CYS A 227 9.40 -9.61 10.27
C CYS A 227 10.65 -10.47 10.53
N ARG A 228 10.43 -11.68 11.03
CA ARG A 228 11.37 -12.78 10.84
C ARG A 228 11.02 -13.44 9.51
N LEU A 229 11.51 -12.90 8.41
CA LEU A 229 11.53 -13.66 7.16
C LEU A 229 12.33 -14.93 7.40
N ARG A 230 11.65 -16.07 7.47
CA ARG A 230 12.33 -17.36 7.50
C ARG A 230 12.72 -17.72 6.06
N PRO A 231 14.02 -17.76 5.71
CA PRO A 231 14.42 -18.50 4.54
C PRO A 231 14.17 -19.97 4.82
N PHE A 232 13.76 -20.69 3.85
CA PHE A 232 13.84 -22.14 3.82
C PHE A 232 15.32 -22.54 4.01
N ARG A 233 15.72 -22.79 5.25
CA ARG A 233 17.03 -23.05 5.86
C ARG A 233 17.78 -21.82 6.40
N ARG A 234 17.83 -21.77 7.76
CA ARG A 234 18.74 -21.08 8.66
C ARG A 234 18.85 -19.56 8.59
N GLY A 235 18.14 -18.91 9.51
CA GLY A 235 18.60 -17.75 10.29
C GLY A 235 19.30 -16.60 9.57
N ARG A 236 18.61 -15.91 8.63
CA ARG A 236 19.07 -14.59 8.18
C ARG A 236 17.89 -13.61 8.13
N THR A 237 18.06 -12.48 8.75
CA THR A 237 17.21 -11.30 8.57
C THR A 237 17.38 -10.83 7.12
N PHE A 238 16.31 -10.74 6.33
CA PHE A 238 16.42 -10.23 4.96
C PHE A 238 16.37 -8.71 4.96
N PHE A 239 17.28 -8.16 4.20
CA PHE A 239 17.41 -6.74 3.95
C PHE A 239 17.04 -6.49 2.49
N PHE A 240 16.17 -5.51 2.23
CA PHE A 240 15.86 -5.07 0.88
C PHE A 240 16.63 -3.80 0.57
N ALA A 241 17.49 -3.85 -0.42
CA ALA A 241 18.14 -2.67 -0.97
C ALA A 241 17.43 -2.30 -2.29
N GLY A 242 16.70 -1.20 -2.31
CA GLY A 242 16.17 -0.60 -3.52
C GLY A 242 17.05 0.58 -3.94
N ARG A 243 17.58 0.58 -5.17
CA ARG A 243 18.39 1.70 -5.67
C ARG A 243 17.55 2.94 -5.91
N THR A 244 17.93 4.05 -5.34
CA THR A 244 17.37 5.37 -5.62
C THR A 244 18.19 6.07 -6.69
N GLY A 245 17.66 6.13 -7.93
CA GLY A 245 18.21 7.02 -8.95
C GLY A 245 17.79 8.47 -8.65
N ALA A 246 18.70 9.30 -8.16
CA ALA A 246 18.46 10.72 -8.04
C ALA A 246 18.53 11.38 -9.42
N GLN A 247 17.43 11.96 -9.91
CA GLN A 247 17.52 13.04 -10.88
C GLN A 247 17.29 14.37 -10.15
N GLN A 248 18.37 15.15 -10.07
CA GLN A 248 18.32 16.53 -9.68
C GLN A 248 17.55 17.34 -10.73
N HIS A 249 16.45 18.01 -10.32
CA HIS A 249 16.07 19.27 -10.93
C HIS A 249 16.37 20.37 -9.91
N ALA A 250 17.33 21.22 -10.31
CA ALA A 250 17.73 22.39 -9.58
C ALA A 250 16.59 23.40 -9.49
N GLY A 251 16.19 23.73 -8.27
CA GLY A 251 15.34 24.86 -7.92
C GLY A 251 15.64 25.20 -6.48
N GLN A 252 16.21 26.36 -6.26
CA GLN A 252 16.77 26.84 -5.00
C GLN A 252 15.74 26.94 -3.86
N GLN A 253 16.27 26.68 -2.65
CA GLN A 253 15.81 27.09 -1.32
C GLN A 253 14.59 26.36 -0.73
N GLU A 254 14.84 25.40 0.06
CA GLU A 254 14.59 25.23 1.49
C GLU A 254 14.93 23.80 1.92
N ARG A 255 15.90 23.69 2.82
CA ARG A 255 16.34 22.39 3.38
C ARG A 255 15.26 21.82 4.30
N LYS A 256 14.35 21.03 3.76
CA LYS A 256 13.60 20.00 4.50
C LYS A 256 13.90 18.66 3.87
N LYS A 257 14.38 17.73 4.70
CA LYS A 257 14.73 16.35 4.32
C LYS A 257 13.55 15.66 3.66
N SER A 258 13.54 15.54 2.34
CA SER A 258 12.54 14.78 1.59
C SER A 258 13.23 13.63 0.85
N LEU A 259 12.73 12.44 1.05
CA LEU A 259 13.17 11.23 0.36
C LEU A 259 12.53 11.20 -1.03
N HIS A 260 13.31 11.43 -2.09
CA HIS A 260 12.85 11.33 -3.47
C HIS A 260 13.18 9.95 -4.03
N LEU A 261 12.20 9.28 -4.57
CA LEU A 261 12.33 7.94 -5.12
C LEU A 261 11.98 7.87 -6.58
N ARG A 262 12.85 7.28 -7.37
CA ARG A 262 12.51 6.62 -8.62
C ARG A 262 12.61 5.12 -8.42
N THR A 263 11.57 4.41 -8.80
CA THR A 263 11.60 2.96 -8.94
C THR A 263 12.37 2.60 -10.20
N SER A 264 13.49 1.92 -10.07
CA SER A 264 14.04 1.06 -11.11
C SER A 264 14.25 -0.31 -10.51
N GLU A 265 13.62 -1.28 -11.13
CA GLU A 265 13.72 -2.69 -10.79
C GLU A 265 15.17 -3.15 -10.87
N SER A 266 15.71 -3.58 -9.76
CA SER A 266 16.65 -4.70 -9.69
C SER A 266 16.82 -5.11 -8.24
N LEU A 267 16.11 -6.16 -7.88
CA LEU A 267 16.35 -6.95 -6.70
C LEU A 267 17.70 -7.64 -6.82
N LEU A 268 18.60 -7.39 -5.91
CA LEU A 268 19.73 -8.27 -5.64
C LEU A 268 19.50 -8.96 -4.30
N LEU A 269 19.63 -10.27 -4.34
CA LEU A 269 19.59 -11.24 -3.25
C LEU A 269 20.71 -11.04 -2.24
#